data_8b87178ba4228f81ae3cfdc206b8a26a
#
_entry.id   8b87178ba4228f81ae3cfdc206b8a26a
#
_cell.length_a   1.000
_cell.length_b   1.000
_cell.length_c   1.000
_cell.angle_alpha   90.00
_cell.angle_beta   90.00
_cell.angle_gamma   90.00
#
_symmetry.space_group_name_H-M   'P 1'
#
loop_
_entity.id
_entity.type
_entity.pdbx_description
1 polymer ?
#
loop_
_entity_poly.entity_id
_entity_poly.type
_entity_poly.pdbx_seq_one_letter_code
_entity_poly.pdbx_strand_id
1 'polypeptide(L)'
;EISACLVGSEMCIRDRGMTAAEASCRSGGTIIMCAECADGHGGEGFYKALRDCKSPAELYARQMATPQDKTAPDQWESQILARILMHHKVIVVSRPEMQKTIEDMKMQYAPNLDAALKAARYGSSKTLTVIPNGISVIIVNQ
;
A
#
# COMPACT_ATOMS: atom_id res chain seq x y z
N GLU A 1 -8.16 13.98 1.16
CA GLU A 1 -8.91 12.82 0.65
C GLU A 1 -8.39 11.54 1.28
N ILE A 2 -9.26 10.60 1.50
CA ILE A 2 -8.93 9.28 2.04
C ILE A 2 -9.62 8.26 1.14
N SER A 3 -8.87 7.24 0.68
CA SER A 3 -9.41 6.09 -0.01
C SER A 3 -9.26 4.86 0.86
N ALA A 4 -10.36 4.22 1.24
CA ALA A 4 -10.37 2.99 2.03
C ALA A 4 -10.70 1.80 1.13
N CYS A 5 -9.79 0.84 1.06
CA CYS A 5 -9.94 -0.36 0.27
C CYS A 5 -10.05 -1.59 1.19
N LEU A 6 -11.09 -2.39 0.97
CA LEU A 6 -11.31 -3.66 1.66
C LEU A 6 -10.78 -4.79 0.79
N VAL A 7 -9.88 -5.59 1.32
CA VAL A 7 -9.26 -6.72 0.64
C VAL A 7 -9.46 -7.98 1.48
N GLY A 8 -9.69 -9.11 0.83
CA GLY A 8 -9.87 -10.40 1.50
C GLY A 8 -8.61 -10.96 2.17
N SER A 9 -8.67 -12.21 2.58
CA SER A 9 -7.64 -12.87 3.40
C SER A 9 -6.31 -13.13 2.70
N GLU A 10 -6.27 -13.16 1.36
CA GLU A 10 -5.10 -13.56 0.60
C GLU A 10 -4.37 -12.36 -0.01
N MET A 11 -3.04 -12.38 -0.01
CA MET A 11 -2.09 -11.50 -0.72
C MET A 11 -2.41 -9.99 -0.70
N CYS A 12 -2.40 -9.38 0.45
CA CYS A 12 -2.99 -8.08 0.66
C CYS A 12 -2.08 -6.86 0.48
N ILE A 13 -0.80 -6.98 0.76
CA ILE A 13 0.12 -5.83 0.68
C ILE A 13 0.64 -5.66 -0.75
N ARG A 14 0.71 -6.73 -1.48
CA ARG A 14 1.40 -6.87 -2.75
C ARG A 14 0.64 -6.31 -3.94
N ASP A 15 -0.70 -6.07 -3.87
CA ASP A 15 -1.48 -6.14 -5.10
C ASP A 15 -2.56 -5.07 -5.31
N ARG A 16 -3.40 -5.35 -6.25
CA ARG A 16 -4.41 -4.59 -6.99
C ARG A 16 -5.26 -3.63 -6.16
N GLY A 17 -5.52 -3.96 -4.89
CA GLY A 17 -6.28 -3.09 -3.99
C GLY A 17 -5.63 -1.72 -3.77
N MET A 18 -4.30 -1.67 -3.61
CA MET A 18 -3.60 -0.39 -3.49
C MET A 18 -3.61 0.41 -4.79
N THR A 19 -3.50 -0.25 -5.94
CA THR A 19 -3.58 0.42 -7.25
C THR A 19 -4.97 0.97 -7.52
N ALA A 20 -6.02 0.24 -7.13
CA ALA A 20 -7.38 0.76 -7.21
C ALA A 20 -7.58 1.97 -6.28
N ALA A 21 -7.07 1.90 -5.06
CA ALA A 21 -7.10 3.01 -4.12
C ALA A 21 -6.28 4.22 -4.61
N GLU A 22 -5.10 4.00 -5.20
CA GLU A 22 -4.28 5.03 -5.82
C GLU A 22 -5.06 5.75 -6.93
N ALA A 23 -5.75 5.01 -7.81
CA ALA A 23 -6.51 5.57 -8.91
C ALA A 23 -7.66 6.48 -8.46
N SER A 24 -8.20 6.28 -7.26
CA SER A 24 -9.27 7.10 -6.68
C SER A 24 -8.79 8.16 -5.69
N CYS A 25 -7.51 8.15 -5.32
CA CYS A 25 -6.96 9.03 -4.29
C CYS A 25 -6.13 10.15 -4.92
N ARG A 26 -6.38 11.39 -4.51
CA ARG A 26 -5.55 12.52 -4.95
C ARG A 26 -4.14 12.39 -4.40
N SER A 27 -3.17 12.88 -5.15
CA SER A 27 -1.78 12.99 -4.68
C SER A 27 -1.72 13.71 -3.31
N GLY A 28 -0.93 13.18 -2.39
CA GLY A 28 -0.88 13.64 -1.00
C GLY A 28 -2.03 13.13 -0.12
N GLY A 29 -2.96 12.36 -0.67
CA GLY A 29 -4.04 11.71 0.08
C GLY A 29 -3.56 10.52 0.93
N THR A 30 -4.47 9.95 1.69
CA THR A 30 -4.21 8.77 2.52
C THR A 30 -4.96 7.57 1.97
N ILE A 31 -4.27 6.47 1.78
CA ILE A 31 -4.85 5.17 1.43
C ILE A 31 -4.93 4.33 2.71
N ILE A 32 -6.09 3.77 2.99
CA ILE A 32 -6.30 2.82 4.08
C ILE A 32 -6.61 1.46 3.46
N MET A 33 -5.77 0.48 3.73
CA MET A 33 -5.97 -0.91 3.33
C MET A 33 -6.42 -1.73 4.52
N CYS A 34 -7.58 -2.37 4.41
CA CYS A 34 -8.05 -3.31 5.42
C CYS A 34 -7.85 -4.73 4.90
N ALA A 35 -6.88 -5.43 5.44
CA ALA A 35 -6.45 -6.73 4.94
C ALA A 35 -5.92 -7.63 6.06
N GLU A 36 -6.30 -8.90 6.05
CA GLU A 36 -5.85 -9.87 7.06
C GLU A 36 -4.36 -10.19 6.94
N CYS A 37 -3.81 -10.19 5.72
CA CYS A 37 -2.43 -10.54 5.41
C CYS A 37 -2.05 -11.95 5.91
N ALA A 38 -2.94 -12.94 5.65
CA ALA A 38 -2.75 -14.33 6.12
C ALA A 38 -1.43 -14.94 5.60
N ASP A 39 -1.04 -14.63 4.37
CA ASP A 39 0.17 -15.12 3.72
C ASP A 39 1.43 -14.25 4.02
N GLY A 40 1.35 -13.40 5.02
CA GLY A 40 2.46 -12.54 5.42
C GLY A 40 2.73 -11.39 4.45
N HIS A 41 4.01 -11.23 4.07
CA HIS A 41 4.47 -10.08 3.26
C HIS A 41 4.37 -10.28 1.74
N GLY A 42 3.88 -11.44 1.27
CA GLY A 42 3.65 -11.71 -0.15
C GLY A 42 4.88 -12.14 -0.97
N GLY A 43 6.10 -12.00 -0.46
CA GLY A 43 7.33 -12.43 -1.14
C GLY A 43 8.58 -11.86 -0.50
N GLU A 44 9.60 -12.70 -0.33
CA GLU A 44 10.84 -12.32 0.38
C GLU A 44 11.60 -11.21 -0.36
N GLY A 45 11.68 -11.26 -1.68
CA GLY A 45 12.35 -10.24 -2.49
C GLY A 45 11.66 -8.89 -2.39
N PHE A 46 10.34 -8.90 -2.47
CA PHE A 46 9.48 -7.73 -2.31
C PHE A 46 9.64 -7.08 -0.92
N TYR A 47 9.56 -7.89 0.14
CA TYR A 47 9.73 -7.42 1.52
C TYR A 47 11.11 -6.82 1.75
N LYS A 48 12.19 -7.54 1.37
CA LYS A 48 13.58 -7.06 1.53
C LYS A 48 13.82 -5.75 0.78
N ALA A 49 13.31 -5.63 -0.44
CA ALA A 49 13.48 -4.40 -1.24
C ALA A 49 12.96 -3.16 -0.50
N LEU A 50 11.78 -3.28 0.13
CA LEU A 50 11.15 -2.18 0.88
C LEU A 50 11.77 -1.98 2.27
N ARG A 51 12.07 -3.07 2.98
CA ARG A 51 12.68 -3.00 4.31
C ARG A 51 14.05 -2.33 4.27
N ASP A 52 14.89 -2.74 3.32
CA ASP A 52 16.30 -2.36 3.28
C ASP A 52 16.57 -1.04 2.54
N CYS A 53 15.57 -0.48 1.85
CA CYS A 53 15.71 0.82 1.22
C CYS A 53 15.72 1.96 2.26
N LYS A 54 16.46 3.02 1.96
CA LYS A 54 16.48 4.23 2.79
C LYS A 54 15.16 5.00 2.71
N SER A 55 14.54 5.00 1.52
CA SER A 55 13.25 5.62 1.26
C SER A 55 12.58 5.00 0.03
N PRO A 56 11.24 5.11 -0.09
CA PRO A 56 10.54 4.69 -1.31
C PRO A 56 11.10 5.35 -2.59
N ALA A 57 11.46 6.62 -2.52
CA ALA A 57 12.01 7.35 -3.65
C ALA A 57 13.38 6.79 -4.11
N GLU A 58 14.25 6.44 -3.17
CA GLU A 58 15.53 5.78 -3.48
C GLU A 58 15.31 4.41 -4.13
N LEU A 59 14.40 3.60 -3.58
CA LEU A 59 14.07 2.30 -4.14
C LEU A 59 13.55 2.43 -5.56
N TYR A 60 12.58 3.32 -5.78
CA TYR A 60 11.99 3.56 -7.10
C TYR A 60 13.04 4.00 -8.12
N ALA A 61 13.88 4.98 -7.77
CA ALA A 61 14.93 5.46 -8.66
C ALA A 61 15.95 4.37 -9.02
N ARG A 62 16.37 3.56 -8.05
CA ARG A 62 17.28 2.43 -8.25
C ARG A 62 16.66 1.38 -9.19
N GLN A 63 15.40 1.03 -8.99
CA GLN A 63 14.72 0.05 -9.83
C GLN A 63 14.45 0.55 -11.25
N MET A 64 14.12 1.84 -11.42
CA MET A 64 13.99 2.46 -12.74
C MET A 64 15.31 2.51 -13.52
N ALA A 65 16.43 2.61 -12.84
CA ALA A 65 17.74 2.58 -13.45
C ALA A 65 18.27 1.17 -13.75
N THR A 66 17.57 0.12 -13.30
CA THR A 66 17.97 -1.27 -13.53
C THR A 66 17.73 -1.65 -15.00
N PRO A 67 18.73 -2.12 -15.75
CA PRO A 67 18.55 -2.62 -17.10
C PRO A 67 17.57 -3.81 -17.13
N GLN A 68 16.84 -3.95 -18.23
CA GLN A 68 15.78 -4.96 -18.37
C GLN A 68 16.29 -6.40 -18.16
N ASP A 69 17.49 -6.70 -18.62
CA ASP A 69 18.15 -8.01 -18.50
C ASP A 69 18.66 -8.30 -17.07
N LYS A 70 18.62 -7.30 -16.18
CA LYS A 70 19.07 -7.40 -14.77
C LYS A 70 17.95 -7.22 -13.75
N THR A 71 16.70 -7.15 -14.22
CA THR A 71 15.54 -7.06 -13.33
C THR A 71 15.39 -8.33 -12.50
N ALA A 72 15.23 -8.17 -11.18
CA ALA A 72 14.92 -9.29 -10.30
C ALA A 72 13.48 -9.77 -10.51
N PRO A 73 13.18 -11.06 -10.26
CA PRO A 73 11.80 -11.52 -10.20
C PRO A 73 10.98 -10.64 -9.26
N ASP A 74 9.74 -10.34 -9.66
CA ASP A 74 8.78 -9.53 -8.88
C ASP A 74 9.23 -8.10 -8.52
N GLN A 75 10.30 -7.59 -9.14
CA GLN A 75 10.78 -6.22 -8.92
C GLN A 75 9.69 -5.18 -9.17
N TRP A 76 8.82 -5.41 -10.15
CA TRP A 76 7.74 -4.51 -10.53
C TRP A 76 6.75 -4.26 -9.38
N GLU A 77 6.54 -5.23 -8.49
CA GLU A 77 5.65 -5.10 -7.33
C GLU A 77 6.19 -4.08 -6.32
N SER A 78 7.45 -4.22 -5.94
CA SER A 78 8.09 -3.26 -5.05
C SER A 78 8.24 -1.87 -5.68
N GLN A 79 8.37 -1.80 -6.99
CA GLN A 79 8.40 -0.55 -7.76
C GLN A 79 7.04 0.16 -7.72
N ILE A 80 5.94 -0.57 -7.90
CA ILE A 80 4.58 -0.02 -7.79
C ILE A 80 4.33 0.50 -6.38
N LEU A 81 4.60 -0.31 -5.34
CA LEU A 81 4.40 0.12 -3.96
C LEU A 81 5.27 1.31 -3.59
N ALA A 82 6.54 1.34 -4.02
CA ALA A 82 7.42 2.48 -3.80
C ALA A 82 6.86 3.76 -4.43
N ARG A 83 6.32 3.68 -5.66
CA ARG A 83 5.64 4.79 -6.33
C ARG A 83 4.45 5.30 -5.51
N ILE A 84 3.60 4.41 -5.04
CA ILE A 84 2.44 4.77 -4.21
C ILE A 84 2.88 5.48 -2.94
N LEU A 85 3.88 4.94 -2.25
CA LEU A 85 4.42 5.52 -1.01
C LEU A 85 5.10 6.88 -1.19
N MET A 86 5.55 7.22 -2.40
CA MET A 86 6.08 8.56 -2.71
C MET A 86 4.99 9.62 -2.75
N HIS A 87 3.76 9.25 -3.09
CA HIS A 87 2.67 10.18 -3.33
C HIS A 87 1.54 10.09 -2.32
N HIS A 88 1.47 9.01 -1.54
CA HIS A 88 0.38 8.77 -0.60
C HIS A 88 0.90 8.26 0.74
N LYS A 89 0.18 8.63 1.80
CA LYS A 89 0.31 7.97 3.09
C LYS A 89 -0.47 6.66 3.04
N VAL A 90 0.16 5.54 3.32
CA VAL A 90 -0.50 4.23 3.35
C VAL A 90 -0.63 3.75 4.79
N ILE A 91 -1.84 3.41 5.21
CA ILE A 91 -2.15 2.81 6.51
C ILE A 91 -2.75 1.44 6.25
N VAL A 92 -2.19 0.41 6.87
CA VAL A 92 -2.69 -0.97 6.75
C VAL A 92 -3.35 -1.38 8.06
N VAL A 93 -4.61 -1.73 7.97
CA VAL A 93 -5.38 -2.34 9.06
C VAL A 93 -5.23 -3.84 8.95
N SER A 94 -4.59 -4.46 9.93
CA SER A 94 -4.28 -5.89 9.91
C SER A 94 -4.16 -6.46 11.32
N ARG A 95 -3.80 -7.74 11.40
CA ARG A 95 -3.51 -8.43 12.66
C ARG A 95 -2.28 -7.85 13.35
N PRO A 96 -2.19 -7.89 14.70
CA PRO A 96 -1.06 -7.34 15.45
C PRO A 96 0.29 -7.93 15.04
N GLU A 97 0.33 -9.20 14.65
CA GLU A 97 1.56 -9.90 14.22
C GLU A 97 2.18 -9.27 12.96
N MET A 98 1.36 -8.60 12.15
CA MET A 98 1.80 -7.95 10.93
C MET A 98 2.37 -6.55 11.14
N GLN A 99 2.26 -5.98 12.33
CA GLN A 99 2.70 -4.62 12.62
C GLN A 99 4.15 -4.38 12.17
N LYS A 100 5.06 -5.21 12.65
CA LYS A 100 6.49 -5.05 12.30
C LYS A 100 6.72 -5.12 10.79
N THR A 101 6.12 -6.09 10.12
CA THR A 101 6.24 -6.26 8.67
C THR A 101 5.74 -5.03 7.90
N ILE A 102 4.59 -4.50 8.29
CA ILE A 102 3.98 -3.31 7.67
C ILE A 102 4.88 -2.09 7.86
N GLU A 103 5.40 -1.87 9.06
CA GLU A 103 6.28 -0.74 9.38
C GLU A 103 7.64 -0.85 8.70
N ASP A 104 8.23 -2.05 8.65
CA ASP A 104 9.46 -2.32 7.90
C ASP A 104 9.30 -1.96 6.41
N MET A 105 8.12 -2.17 5.84
CA MET A 105 7.78 -1.83 4.46
C MET A 105 7.37 -0.36 4.26
N LYS A 106 7.68 0.52 5.21
CA LYS A 106 7.47 1.97 5.14
C LYS A 106 5.98 2.40 5.13
N MET A 107 5.09 1.51 5.56
CA MET A 107 3.67 1.80 5.76
C MET A 107 3.35 2.00 7.24
N GLN A 108 2.20 2.53 7.55
CA GLN A 108 1.71 2.67 8.92
C GLN A 108 0.76 1.52 9.27
N TYR A 109 0.97 0.87 10.39
CA TYR A 109 0.05 -0.10 10.94
C TYR A 109 -1.09 0.57 11.72
N ALA A 110 -2.29 -0.03 11.66
CA ALA A 110 -3.41 0.29 12.54
C ALA A 110 -4.14 -1.01 12.97
N PRO A 111 -4.55 -1.14 14.25
CA PRO A 111 -5.20 -2.36 14.76
C PRO A 111 -6.65 -2.50 14.30
N ASN A 112 -7.29 -1.42 13.85
CA ASN A 112 -8.66 -1.39 13.37
C ASN A 112 -8.92 -0.14 12.52
N LEU A 113 -10.07 -0.11 11.86
CA LEU A 113 -10.45 0.98 10.96
C LEU A 113 -10.58 2.33 11.70
N ASP A 114 -11.10 2.36 12.91
CA ASP A 114 -11.25 3.59 13.70
C ASP A 114 -9.88 4.22 13.99
N ALA A 115 -8.91 3.41 14.38
CA ALA A 115 -7.54 3.85 14.59
C ALA A 115 -6.90 4.37 13.28
N ALA A 116 -7.16 3.72 12.15
CA ALA A 116 -6.68 4.16 10.85
C ALA A 116 -7.30 5.49 10.42
N LEU A 117 -8.60 5.66 10.57
CA LEU A 117 -9.30 6.92 10.27
C LEU A 117 -8.79 8.07 11.16
N LYS A 118 -8.57 7.80 12.45
CA LYS A 118 -7.98 8.76 13.38
C LYS A 118 -6.56 9.14 12.95
N ALA A 119 -5.72 8.16 12.58
CA ALA A 119 -4.37 8.39 12.09
C ALA A 119 -4.33 9.14 10.74
N ALA A 120 -5.35 8.94 9.90
CA ALA A 120 -5.58 9.69 8.66
C ALA A 120 -6.14 11.09 8.92
N ARG A 121 -6.48 11.43 10.16
CA ARG A 121 -7.15 12.68 10.56
C ARG A 121 -8.44 12.90 9.76
N TYR A 122 -9.25 11.82 9.65
CA TYR A 122 -10.56 11.92 9.02
C TYR A 122 -11.47 12.85 9.83
N GLY A 123 -12.20 13.73 9.15
CA GLY A 123 -13.12 14.68 9.74
C GLY A 123 -13.98 15.35 8.67
N SER A 124 -14.88 16.22 9.06
CA SER A 124 -15.92 16.83 8.21
C SER A 124 -15.40 17.55 6.94
N SER A 125 -14.13 17.89 6.90
CA SER A 125 -13.50 18.56 5.75
C SER A 125 -12.84 17.61 4.76
N LYS A 126 -12.89 16.29 4.98
CA LYS A 126 -12.23 15.29 4.14
C LYS A 126 -13.23 14.36 3.48
N THR A 127 -13.04 14.12 2.20
CA THR A 127 -13.79 13.10 1.46
C THR A 127 -13.21 11.72 1.75
N LEU A 128 -14.08 10.76 2.00
CA LEU A 128 -13.75 9.33 2.14
C LEU A 128 -14.37 8.57 0.97
N THR A 129 -13.53 7.94 0.16
CA THR A 129 -13.95 6.98 -0.86
C THR A 129 -13.77 5.57 -0.31
N VAL A 130 -14.82 4.78 -0.33
CA VAL A 130 -14.78 3.38 0.11
C VAL A 130 -14.83 2.47 -1.11
N ILE A 131 -13.87 1.56 -1.23
CA ILE A 131 -13.77 0.60 -2.32
C ILE A 131 -13.97 -0.81 -1.73
N PRO A 132 -15.19 -1.34 -1.75
CA PRO A 132 -15.45 -2.71 -1.35
C PRO A 132 -14.81 -3.66 -2.36
N ASN A 133 -14.10 -4.68 -1.88
CA ASN A 133 -13.47 -5.67 -2.76
C ASN A 133 -12.53 -5.07 -3.83
N GLY A 134 -11.56 -4.29 -3.38
CA GLY A 134 -10.63 -3.56 -4.24
C GLY A 134 -9.79 -4.42 -5.19
N ILE A 135 -9.79 -5.75 -5.02
CA ILE A 135 -9.09 -6.68 -5.93
C ILE A 135 -9.84 -6.84 -7.26
N SER A 136 -11.16 -6.68 -7.24
CA SER A 136 -12.04 -7.03 -8.38
C SER A 136 -12.60 -5.80 -9.11
N VAL A 137 -12.16 -4.59 -8.76
CA VAL A 137 -12.70 -3.36 -9.34
C VAL A 137 -11.67 -2.60 -10.17
N ILE A 138 -12.13 -1.94 -11.22
CA ILE A 138 -11.38 -0.95 -11.97
C ILE A 138 -12.04 0.40 -11.71
N ILE A 139 -11.27 1.33 -11.18
CA ILE A 139 -11.76 2.70 -10.91
C ILE A 139 -11.69 3.50 -12.21
N VAL A 140 -12.82 4.04 -12.63
CA VAL A 140 -12.92 4.95 -13.76
C VAL A 140 -13.32 6.31 -13.22
N ASN A 141 -12.45 7.31 -13.38
CA ASN A 141 -12.78 8.70 -13.10
C ASN A 141 -13.59 9.27 -14.27
N GLN A 142 -14.81 9.70 -14.00
CA GLN A 142 -15.64 10.43 -14.95
C GLN A 142 -15.37 11.93 -14.87
#